data_b9fa18f3ba1bea2530e24ee48109bd21
#
_entry.id   b9fa18f3ba1bea2530e24ee48109bd21
#
_cell.length_a   1.000
_cell.length_b   1.000
_cell.length_c   1.000
_cell.angle_alpha   90.00
_cell.angle_beta   90.00
_cell.angle_gamma   90.00
#
_symmetry.space_group_name_H-M   'P 1'
#
loop_
_entity.id
_entity.type
_entity.pdbx_description
1 polymer ?
#
loop_
_entity_poly.entity_id
_entity_poly.type
_entity_poly.pdbx_seq_one_letter_code
_entity_poly.pdbx_strand_id
1 'polypeptide(L)'
;MPVINVSYRSPRKPQFDPHALAVMGPQIRIDLLPPSIAERYARKRGIKLPTASAITALIDTGASVTGVDEEVLNKQLKYPPIGVSKLSTPSGTTQTSVYMVRLIIPSRTEPTDIPRIVIDYVRVISVKLGNQPYKVLLGRDILSKMIMVYNGPQALVTLGY
;
A
#
# COMPACT_ATOMS: atom_id res chain seq x y z
N MET A 1 8.15 -10.16 17.34
CA MET A 1 7.36 -9.19 16.56
C MET A 1 8.31 -8.55 15.54
N PRO A 2 8.16 -8.82 14.27
CA PRO A 2 8.96 -8.17 13.22
C PRO A 2 8.70 -6.67 13.18
N VAL A 3 9.74 -5.89 12.86
CA VAL A 3 9.68 -4.43 12.85
C VAL A 3 10.26 -3.92 11.54
N ILE A 4 9.52 -3.04 10.88
CA ILE A 4 9.94 -2.36 9.65
C ILE A 4 10.20 -0.90 10.00
N ASN A 5 11.39 -0.40 9.70
CA ASN A 5 11.75 0.99 9.87
C ASN A 5 11.81 1.70 8.51
N VAL A 6 11.04 2.76 8.38
CA VAL A 6 11.07 3.66 7.22
C VAL A 6 11.69 4.97 7.67
N SER A 7 12.86 5.28 7.14
CA SER A 7 13.60 6.50 7.46
C SER A 7 13.65 7.45 6.26
N TYR A 8 13.50 8.72 6.53
CA TYR A 8 13.57 9.79 5.54
C TYR A 8 14.92 10.47 5.63
N ARG A 9 15.69 10.41 4.54
CA ARG A 9 16.99 11.06 4.43
C ARG A 9 16.97 12.09 3.31
N SER A 10 17.65 13.19 3.53
CA SER A 10 17.86 14.17 2.45
C SER A 10 18.75 13.56 1.37
N PRO A 11 18.42 13.72 0.07
CA PRO A 11 19.29 13.29 -1.03
C PRO A 11 20.67 13.97 -1.00
N ARG A 12 20.77 15.12 -0.33
CA ARG A 12 21.99 15.96 -0.28
C ARG A 12 22.79 15.82 1.03
N LYS A 13 22.21 15.15 2.05
CA LYS A 13 22.86 15.01 3.36
C LYS A 13 22.54 13.61 3.92
N PRO A 14 23.50 12.91 4.55
CA PRO A 14 23.25 11.60 5.14
C PRO A 14 22.37 11.66 6.40
N GLN A 15 21.93 12.86 6.80
CA GLN A 15 21.11 13.07 7.99
C GLN A 15 19.64 12.79 7.71
N PHE A 16 18.92 12.39 8.76
CA PHE A 16 17.47 12.28 8.75
C PHE A 16 16.83 13.64 8.49
N ASP A 17 15.75 13.65 7.72
CA ASP A 17 15.07 14.87 7.29
C ASP A 17 13.63 14.89 7.82
N PRO A 18 13.40 15.48 9.04
CA PRO A 18 12.06 15.62 9.61
C PRO A 18 11.11 16.42 8.73
N HIS A 19 11.63 17.39 7.97
CA HIS A 19 10.81 18.18 7.06
C HIS A 19 10.27 17.33 5.90
N ALA A 20 11.10 16.46 5.33
CA ALA A 20 10.67 15.53 4.30
C ALA A 20 9.56 14.60 4.81
N LEU A 21 9.70 14.05 6.02
CA LEU A 21 8.65 13.24 6.63
C LEU A 21 7.36 14.03 6.86
N ALA A 22 7.46 15.27 7.34
CA ALA A 22 6.30 16.14 7.60
C ALA A 22 5.55 16.50 6.31
N VAL A 23 6.26 16.76 5.21
CA VAL A 23 5.67 17.18 3.93
C VAL A 23 5.16 16.00 3.12
N MET A 24 5.93 14.93 3.03
CA MET A 24 5.60 13.77 2.18
C MET A 24 4.70 12.76 2.87
N GLY A 25 4.62 12.81 4.20
CA GLY A 25 3.98 11.77 4.99
C GLY A 25 4.77 10.45 5.04
N PRO A 26 4.33 9.50 5.87
CA PRO A 26 4.98 8.19 5.99
C PRO A 26 4.68 7.33 4.77
N GLN A 27 5.69 7.02 3.96
CA GLN A 27 5.56 6.22 2.74
C GLN A 27 6.36 4.92 2.85
N ILE A 28 5.83 3.85 2.29
CA ILE A 28 6.48 2.54 2.22
C ILE A 28 6.26 1.92 0.85
N ARG A 29 7.21 1.13 0.38
CA ARG A 29 7.02 0.35 -0.86
C ARG A 29 6.38 -0.99 -0.56
N ILE A 30 5.38 -1.33 -1.35
CA ILE A 30 4.59 -2.55 -1.22
C ILE A 30 4.47 -3.25 -2.57
N ASP A 31 4.09 -4.54 -2.53
CA ASP A 31 3.65 -5.25 -3.73
C ASP A 31 2.15 -5.55 -3.66
N LEU A 32 1.49 -5.47 -4.80
CA LEU A 32 0.11 -5.90 -5.00
C LEU A 32 0.08 -7.09 -5.96
N LEU A 33 -0.52 -8.17 -5.53
CA LEU A 33 -0.60 -9.45 -6.24
C LEU A 33 -2.05 -9.94 -6.32
N PRO A 34 -2.34 -10.91 -7.19
CA PRO A 34 -3.61 -11.62 -7.12
C PRO A 34 -3.75 -12.36 -5.80
N PRO A 35 -4.96 -12.56 -5.29
CA PRO A 35 -5.21 -13.48 -4.17
C PRO A 35 -4.59 -14.85 -4.43
N SER A 36 -4.10 -15.51 -3.37
CA SER A 36 -3.36 -16.76 -3.50
C SER A 36 -4.15 -17.87 -4.21
N ILE A 37 -5.47 -17.91 -4.03
CA ILE A 37 -6.34 -18.86 -4.71
C ILE A 37 -6.40 -18.60 -6.21
N ALA A 38 -6.51 -17.33 -6.62
CA ALA A 38 -6.55 -16.95 -8.03
C ALA A 38 -5.21 -17.26 -8.71
N GLU A 39 -4.10 -16.95 -8.05
CA GLU A 39 -2.75 -17.26 -8.54
C GLU A 39 -2.55 -18.79 -8.72
N ARG A 40 -2.95 -19.58 -7.72
CA ARG A 40 -2.86 -21.05 -7.77
C ARG A 40 -3.68 -21.64 -8.91
N TYR A 41 -4.91 -21.13 -9.10
CA TYR A 41 -5.80 -21.59 -10.17
C TYR A 41 -5.25 -21.24 -11.56
N ALA A 42 -4.75 -20.02 -11.75
CA ALA A 42 -4.13 -19.56 -12.99
C ALA A 42 -2.87 -20.37 -13.32
N ARG A 43 -2.01 -20.62 -12.31
CA ARG A 43 -0.78 -21.42 -12.47
C ARG A 43 -1.07 -22.84 -12.93
N LYS A 44 -2.12 -23.51 -12.45
CA LYS A 44 -2.54 -24.84 -12.91
C LYS A 44 -2.91 -24.86 -14.40
N ARG A 45 -3.22 -23.71 -14.99
CA ARG A 45 -3.55 -23.54 -16.41
C ARG A 45 -2.44 -22.91 -17.23
N GLY A 46 -1.24 -22.76 -16.66
CA GLY A 46 -0.12 -22.10 -17.33
C GLY A 46 -0.29 -20.58 -17.50
N ILE A 47 -1.25 -19.96 -16.80
CA ILE A 47 -1.54 -18.53 -16.90
C ILE A 47 -0.77 -17.80 -15.81
N LYS A 48 0.00 -16.77 -16.18
CA LYS A 48 0.64 -15.85 -15.24
C LYS A 48 -0.25 -14.61 -15.07
N LEU A 49 -0.73 -14.38 -13.85
CA LEU A 49 -1.49 -13.17 -13.55
C LEU A 49 -0.55 -11.98 -13.34
N PRO A 50 -0.97 -10.77 -13.74
CA PRO A 50 -0.17 -9.57 -13.55
C PRO A 50 -0.01 -9.23 -12.07
N THR A 51 1.08 -8.52 -11.76
CA THR A 51 1.42 -8.03 -10.41
C THR A 51 1.94 -6.61 -10.51
N ALA A 52 1.79 -5.83 -9.45
CA ALA A 52 2.39 -4.51 -9.34
C ALA A 52 3.38 -4.52 -8.16
N SER A 53 4.65 -4.31 -8.45
CA SER A 53 5.74 -4.38 -7.46
C SER A 53 6.36 -3.02 -7.21
N ALA A 54 6.89 -2.82 -6.01
CA ALA A 54 7.54 -1.60 -5.56
C ALA A 54 6.65 -0.35 -5.67
N ILE A 55 5.34 -0.52 -5.46
CA ILE A 55 4.40 0.59 -5.47
C ILE A 55 4.55 1.40 -4.18
N THR A 56 4.69 2.71 -4.30
CA THR A 56 4.73 3.59 -3.13
C THR A 56 3.33 3.72 -2.53
N ALA A 57 3.21 3.40 -1.26
CA ALA A 57 2.01 3.56 -0.44
C ALA A 57 2.23 4.64 0.61
N LEU A 58 1.27 5.54 0.77
CA LEU A 58 1.18 6.45 1.91
C LEU A 58 0.48 5.70 3.05
N ILE A 59 1.07 5.70 4.24
CA ILE A 59 0.43 5.20 5.46
C ILE A 59 -0.58 6.27 5.90
N ASP A 60 -1.88 5.99 5.72
CA ASP A 60 -2.94 6.97 5.89
C ASP A 60 -3.89 6.56 7.01
N THR A 61 -3.66 7.09 8.22
CA THR A 61 -4.55 6.88 9.36
C THR A 61 -5.92 7.57 9.21
N GLY A 62 -6.07 8.47 8.24
CA GLY A 62 -7.34 9.13 7.90
C GLY A 62 -8.24 8.24 7.05
N ALA A 63 -7.68 7.34 6.26
CA ALA A 63 -8.45 6.41 5.44
C ALA A 63 -8.96 5.21 6.28
N SER A 64 -10.25 4.91 6.20
CA SER A 64 -10.81 3.71 6.85
C SER A 64 -10.52 2.43 6.08
N VAL A 65 -10.40 2.52 4.76
CA VAL A 65 -10.19 1.41 3.82
C VAL A 65 -9.01 1.73 2.92
N THR A 66 -8.21 0.74 2.61
CA THR A 66 -7.08 0.86 1.70
C THR A 66 -7.56 1.20 0.29
N GLY A 67 -7.01 2.29 -0.26
CA GLY A 67 -7.29 2.77 -1.61
C GLY A 67 -6.12 2.53 -2.54
N VAL A 68 -6.40 2.11 -3.77
CA VAL A 68 -5.39 1.92 -4.81
C VAL A 68 -5.75 2.79 -6.02
N ASP A 69 -4.74 3.46 -6.57
CA ASP A 69 -4.92 4.30 -7.75
C ASP A 69 -5.50 3.51 -8.92
N GLU A 70 -6.49 4.10 -9.60
CA GLU A 70 -7.17 3.45 -10.73
C GLU A 70 -6.22 3.06 -11.87
N GLU A 71 -5.11 3.77 -12.06
CA GLU A 71 -4.12 3.39 -13.06
C GLU A 71 -3.42 2.08 -12.72
N VAL A 72 -3.07 1.87 -11.44
CA VAL A 72 -2.47 0.60 -10.99
C VAL A 72 -3.44 -0.55 -11.19
N LEU A 73 -4.70 -0.36 -10.80
CA LEU A 73 -5.73 -1.40 -10.94
C LEU A 73 -6.03 -1.72 -12.41
N ASN A 74 -6.17 -0.71 -13.27
CA ASN A 74 -6.60 -0.88 -14.64
C ASN A 74 -5.46 -1.19 -15.61
N LYS A 75 -4.28 -0.61 -15.41
CA LYS A 75 -3.15 -0.75 -16.35
C LYS A 75 -2.14 -1.81 -15.93
N GLN A 76 -1.88 -1.97 -14.64
CA GLN A 76 -0.87 -2.92 -14.14
C GLN A 76 -1.51 -4.25 -13.72
N LEU A 77 -2.49 -4.23 -12.81
CA LEU A 77 -3.12 -5.45 -12.31
C LEU A 77 -4.15 -6.03 -13.29
N LYS A 78 -4.97 -5.19 -13.91
CA LYS A 78 -6.00 -5.61 -14.88
C LYS A 78 -6.98 -6.65 -14.33
N TYR A 79 -7.24 -6.61 -13.00
CA TYR A 79 -8.22 -7.51 -12.39
C TYR A 79 -9.62 -6.96 -12.56
N PRO A 80 -10.63 -7.81 -12.71
CA PRO A 80 -12.00 -7.36 -12.67
C PRO A 80 -12.38 -6.88 -11.26
N PRO A 81 -13.21 -5.85 -11.13
CA PRO A 81 -13.76 -5.48 -9.85
C PRO A 81 -14.67 -6.61 -9.32
N ILE A 82 -14.69 -6.78 -8.01
CA ILE A 82 -15.55 -7.75 -7.32
C ILE A 82 -16.86 -7.13 -6.85
N GLY A 83 -17.03 -5.82 -7.00
CA GLY A 83 -18.22 -5.09 -6.61
C GLY A 83 -18.03 -3.58 -6.65
N VAL A 84 -19.02 -2.88 -6.10
CA VAL A 84 -19.04 -1.42 -5.97
C VAL A 84 -19.30 -1.06 -4.51
N SER A 85 -18.67 0.00 -4.04
CA SER A 85 -18.88 0.56 -2.70
C SER A 85 -19.19 2.04 -2.80
N LYS A 86 -19.85 2.58 -1.78
CA LYS A 86 -20.01 4.02 -1.60
C LYS A 86 -18.82 4.55 -0.80
N LEU A 87 -18.16 5.55 -1.31
CA LEU A 87 -17.07 6.25 -0.64
C LEU A 87 -17.58 7.63 -0.22
N SER A 88 -17.58 7.89 1.07
CA SER A 88 -17.86 9.21 1.62
C SER A 88 -16.56 10.01 1.72
N THR A 89 -16.52 11.16 1.08
CA THR A 89 -15.42 12.11 1.15
C THR A 89 -15.93 13.46 1.66
N PRO A 90 -15.06 14.37 2.09
CA PRO A 90 -15.49 15.73 2.45
C PRO A 90 -16.26 16.46 1.34
N SER A 91 -16.03 16.10 0.06
CA SER A 91 -16.72 16.65 -1.11
C SER A 91 -18.01 15.93 -1.50
N GLY A 92 -18.42 14.91 -0.75
CA GLY A 92 -19.67 14.16 -0.99
C GLY A 92 -19.48 12.66 -1.08
N THR A 93 -20.55 11.97 -1.48
CA THR A 93 -20.56 10.51 -1.64
C THR A 93 -20.41 10.16 -3.12
N THR A 94 -19.47 9.28 -3.43
CA THR A 94 -19.26 8.75 -4.80
C THR A 94 -19.26 7.22 -4.78
N GLN A 95 -19.55 6.61 -5.91
CA GLN A 95 -19.41 5.17 -6.09
C GLN A 95 -17.99 4.85 -6.56
N THR A 96 -17.42 3.78 -6.03
CA THR A 96 -16.10 3.31 -6.43
C THR A 96 -16.09 1.79 -6.58
N SER A 97 -15.26 1.30 -7.50
CA SER A 97 -15.05 -0.12 -7.70
C SER A 97 -14.23 -0.73 -6.57
N VAL A 98 -14.59 -1.96 -6.20
CA VAL A 98 -13.91 -2.75 -5.17
C VAL A 98 -13.16 -3.89 -5.84
N TYR A 99 -11.94 -4.13 -5.39
CA TYR A 99 -11.06 -5.18 -5.89
C TYR A 99 -10.57 -6.06 -4.75
N MET A 100 -10.12 -7.25 -5.07
CA MET A 100 -9.49 -8.18 -4.12
C MET A 100 -8.03 -8.37 -4.53
N VAL A 101 -7.12 -8.10 -3.61
CA VAL A 101 -5.68 -8.24 -3.83
C VAL A 101 -5.01 -8.97 -2.67
N ARG A 102 -3.80 -9.44 -2.91
CA ARG A 102 -2.85 -9.85 -1.89
C ARG A 102 -1.78 -8.76 -1.78
N LEU A 103 -1.44 -8.38 -0.56
CA LEU A 103 -0.53 -7.29 -0.24
C LEU A 103 0.72 -7.85 0.44
N ILE A 104 1.90 -7.38 0.03
CA ILE A 104 3.19 -7.70 0.65
C ILE A 104 3.84 -6.41 1.13
N ILE A 105 4.20 -6.36 2.40
CA ILE A 105 4.82 -5.20 3.07
C ILE A 105 6.08 -5.65 3.83
N PRO A 106 7.24 -5.04 3.61
CA PRO A 106 7.58 -4.16 2.49
C PRO A 106 7.64 -4.93 1.17
N SER A 107 7.81 -4.21 0.05
CA SER A 107 7.96 -4.83 -1.28
C SER A 107 9.11 -5.84 -1.29
N ARG A 108 8.96 -6.90 -2.10
CA ARG A 108 10.01 -7.92 -2.31
C ARG A 108 11.27 -7.36 -2.97
N THR A 109 11.17 -6.18 -3.59
CA THR A 109 12.32 -5.49 -4.19
C THR A 109 13.15 -4.71 -3.16
N GLU A 110 12.61 -4.45 -1.97
CA GLU A 110 13.35 -3.78 -0.91
C GLU A 110 14.28 -4.77 -0.20
N PRO A 111 15.58 -4.43 -0.05
CA PRO A 111 16.50 -5.21 0.76
C PRO A 111 16.06 -5.15 2.22
N THR A 112 15.81 -6.30 2.83
CA THR A 112 15.46 -6.38 4.24
C THR A 112 15.74 -7.78 4.78
N ASP A 113 16.32 -7.85 5.96
CA ASP A 113 16.49 -9.07 6.73
C ASP A 113 15.24 -9.42 7.55
N ILE A 114 14.24 -8.55 7.51
CA ILE A 114 12.99 -8.69 8.26
C ILE A 114 11.98 -9.48 7.41
N PRO A 115 11.27 -10.45 8.00
CA PRO A 115 10.18 -11.15 7.32
C PRO A 115 9.12 -10.16 6.82
N ARG A 116 8.65 -10.37 5.60
CA ARG A 116 7.59 -9.55 5.01
C ARG A 116 6.23 -9.96 5.52
N ILE A 117 5.37 -9.00 5.77
CA ILE A 117 3.96 -9.25 6.02
C ILE A 117 3.31 -9.60 4.68
N VAL A 118 2.60 -10.72 4.66
CA VAL A 118 1.76 -11.12 3.53
C VAL A 118 0.31 -11.14 4.02
N ILE A 119 -0.52 -10.26 3.46
CA ILE A 119 -1.95 -10.19 3.78
C ILE A 119 -2.72 -10.58 2.53
N ASP A 120 -3.37 -11.72 2.59
CA ASP A 120 -4.21 -12.21 1.49
C ASP A 120 -5.65 -11.69 1.63
N TYR A 121 -6.39 -11.64 0.53
CA TYR A 121 -7.79 -11.23 0.48
C TYR A 121 -8.06 -9.83 1.03
N VAL A 122 -7.19 -8.87 0.69
CA VAL A 122 -7.41 -7.47 1.02
C VAL A 122 -8.42 -6.87 0.05
N ARG A 123 -9.53 -6.35 0.59
CA ARG A 123 -10.47 -5.55 -0.19
C ARG A 123 -9.91 -4.14 -0.32
N VAL A 124 -9.70 -3.69 -1.54
CA VAL A 124 -9.25 -2.33 -1.83
C VAL A 124 -10.27 -1.61 -2.70
N ILE A 125 -10.36 -0.30 -2.54
CA ILE A 125 -11.20 0.57 -3.37
C ILE A 125 -10.36 1.28 -4.42
N SER A 126 -10.97 1.55 -5.58
CA SER A 126 -10.36 2.40 -6.60
C SER A 126 -10.42 3.86 -6.16
N VAL A 127 -9.29 4.57 -6.24
CA VAL A 127 -9.20 6.00 -5.94
C VAL A 127 -8.41 6.71 -7.03
N LYS A 128 -8.68 8.00 -7.22
CA LYS A 128 -7.95 8.85 -8.17
C LYS A 128 -6.89 9.64 -7.41
N LEU A 129 -5.65 9.22 -7.50
CA LEU A 129 -4.52 9.90 -6.85
C LEU A 129 -3.77 10.84 -7.79
N GLY A 130 -3.98 10.71 -9.09
CA GLY A 130 -3.37 11.61 -10.08
C GLY A 130 -1.85 11.64 -10.01
N ASN A 131 -1.27 12.84 -9.90
CA ASN A 131 0.17 13.05 -9.89
C ASN A 131 0.81 12.91 -8.49
N GLN A 132 0.11 12.30 -7.54
CA GLN A 132 0.71 12.05 -6.22
C GLN A 132 1.92 11.11 -6.33
N PRO A 133 2.95 11.30 -5.47
CA PRO A 133 4.14 10.44 -5.46
C PRO A 133 3.86 9.01 -4.98
N TYR A 134 2.69 8.77 -4.43
CA TYR A 134 2.20 7.46 -4.02
C TYR A 134 0.98 7.05 -4.84
N LYS A 135 0.76 5.75 -4.95
CA LYS A 135 -0.34 5.15 -5.71
C LYS A 135 -1.24 4.25 -4.85
N VAL A 136 -0.99 4.21 -3.56
CA VAL A 136 -1.79 3.49 -2.57
C VAL A 136 -1.93 4.35 -1.31
N LEU A 137 -3.14 4.37 -0.75
CA LEU A 137 -3.42 4.84 0.61
C LEU A 137 -3.60 3.60 1.47
N LEU A 138 -2.64 3.32 2.36
CA LEU A 138 -2.70 2.19 3.27
C LEU A 138 -3.57 2.56 4.48
N GLY A 139 -4.81 2.09 4.48
CA GLY A 139 -5.83 2.49 5.42
C GLY A 139 -5.81 1.72 6.75
N ARG A 140 -6.72 2.13 7.65
CA ARG A 140 -6.86 1.53 8.99
C ARG A 140 -7.29 0.05 8.95
N ASP A 141 -7.91 -0.43 7.89
CA ASP A 141 -8.22 -1.85 7.67
C ASP A 141 -6.96 -2.73 7.70
N ILE A 142 -5.82 -2.19 7.27
CA ILE A 142 -4.52 -2.83 7.36
C ILE A 142 -3.78 -2.41 8.64
N LEU A 143 -3.76 -1.10 8.94
CA LEU A 143 -3.02 -0.55 10.07
C LEU A 143 -3.53 -1.05 11.43
N SER A 144 -4.80 -1.44 11.54
CA SER A 144 -5.36 -2.03 12.77
C SER A 144 -4.71 -3.36 13.18
N LYS A 145 -3.93 -3.97 12.30
CA LYS A 145 -3.17 -5.20 12.55
C LYS A 145 -1.71 -4.93 12.94
N MET A 146 -1.34 -3.65 13.09
CA MET A 146 0.05 -3.22 13.27
C MET A 146 0.16 -2.25 14.44
N ILE A 147 1.36 -2.15 14.98
CA ILE A 147 1.77 -1.05 15.85
C ILE A 147 2.53 -0.06 14.97
N MET A 148 2.13 1.21 15.01
CA MET A 148 2.81 2.27 14.30
C MET A 148 3.38 3.28 15.29
N VAL A 149 4.67 3.60 15.15
CA VAL A 149 5.32 4.69 15.88
C VAL A 149 5.78 5.73 14.86
N TYR A 150 5.27 6.94 14.98
CA TYR A 150 5.69 8.09 14.18
C TYR A 150 6.63 8.96 15.02
N ASN A 151 7.92 8.93 14.69
CA ASN A 151 8.96 9.73 15.36
C ASN A 151 9.36 10.89 14.43
N GLY A 152 8.64 12.00 14.52
CA GLY A 152 8.87 13.18 13.70
C GLY A 152 10.29 13.76 13.84
N PRO A 153 10.79 14.00 15.07
CA PRO A 153 12.14 14.55 15.26
C PRO A 153 13.26 13.72 14.64
N GLN A 154 13.10 12.40 14.59
CA GLN A 154 14.09 11.50 13.99
C GLN A 154 13.77 11.13 12.54
N ALA A 155 12.72 11.70 11.93
CA ALA A 155 12.26 11.37 10.60
C ALA A 155 12.12 9.85 10.38
N LEU A 156 11.55 9.16 11.37
CA LEU A 156 11.46 7.70 11.42
C LEU A 156 10.01 7.27 11.63
N VAL A 157 9.55 6.33 10.83
CA VAL A 157 8.29 5.62 11.07
C VAL A 157 8.59 4.14 11.23
N THR A 158 8.08 3.56 12.30
CA THR A 158 8.24 2.15 12.63
C THR A 158 6.89 1.44 12.54
N LEU A 159 6.85 0.34 11.82
CA LEU A 159 5.71 -0.58 11.78
C LEU A 159 6.12 -1.91 12.42
N GLY A 160 5.36 -2.34 13.44
CA GLY A 160 5.50 -3.66 14.06
C GLY A 160 4.26 -4.52 13.84
N TYR A 161 4.40 -5.86 13.68
CA TYR A 161 3.29 -6.81 13.43
C TYR A 161 3.59 -8.21 13.93
#